data_6b9d76263ab76142b27569d1d6528b9c
#
_entry.id   6b9d76263ab76142b27569d1d6528b9c
#
_cell.length_a   1.000
_cell.length_b   1.000
_cell.length_c   1.000
_cell.angle_alpha   90.00
_cell.angle_beta   90.00
_cell.angle_gamma   90.00
#
_symmetry.space_group_name_H-M   'P 1'
#
loop_
_entity.id
_entity.type
_entity.pdbx_description
1 polymer ?
#
loop_
_entity_poly.entity_id
_entity_poly.type
_entity_poly.pdbx_seq_one_letter_code
_entity_poly.pdbx_strand_id
1 'polypeptide(L)'
;AMGLGFRACGDGMIVHVVQFLKSFNTGELNSAKILGENFKIYRFETPKGFTWQLSDEEKKLLQEEIKKEYDFAMEELLGRRCDVLILDEIMGVLNAGFIKEEDVLRLMDLKPSDMELILTGRNVPEKILEKADLVTEMKEIKHYYKQGVNARKGIEF
;
A
#
# COMPACT_ATOMS: atom_id res chain seq x y z
N ALA A 1 9.07 -1.24 0.31
CA ALA A 1 8.48 -0.28 -0.64
C ALA A 1 8.87 1.17 -0.30
N MET A 2 8.57 1.67 0.91
CA MET A 2 8.85 3.08 1.29
C MET A 2 10.30 3.51 1.04
N GLY A 3 11.31 2.69 1.40
CA GLY A 3 12.72 2.99 1.13
C GLY A 3 13.08 3.08 -0.37
N LEU A 4 12.40 2.32 -1.23
CA LEU A 4 12.52 2.44 -2.69
C LEU A 4 11.95 3.79 -3.14
N GLY A 5 10.75 4.15 -2.70
CA GLY A 5 10.14 5.44 -3.01
C GLY A 5 11.00 6.63 -2.52
N PHE A 6 11.56 6.53 -1.31
CA PHE A 6 12.51 7.53 -0.80
C PHE A 6 13.72 7.71 -1.73
N ARG A 7 14.31 6.62 -2.22
CA ARG A 7 15.43 6.67 -3.17
C ARG A 7 15.01 7.31 -4.50
N ALA A 8 13.88 6.89 -5.07
CA ALA A 8 13.36 7.44 -6.32
C ALA A 8 13.09 8.96 -6.22
N CYS A 9 12.46 9.39 -5.10
CA CYS A 9 12.24 10.82 -4.82
C CYS A 9 13.55 11.60 -4.74
N GLY A 10 14.62 11.02 -4.15
CA GLY A 10 15.95 11.62 -4.10
C GLY A 10 16.60 11.83 -5.48
N ASP A 11 16.20 11.04 -6.47
CA ASP A 11 16.61 11.16 -7.88
C ASP A 11 15.64 12.06 -8.70
N GLY A 12 14.72 12.73 -8.04
CA GLY A 12 13.79 13.70 -8.66
C GLY A 12 12.49 13.09 -9.19
N MET A 13 12.26 11.78 -9.01
CA MET A 13 11.02 11.13 -9.43
C MET A 13 9.84 11.51 -8.53
N ILE A 14 8.65 11.57 -9.11
CA ILE A 14 7.40 11.77 -8.39
C ILE A 14 6.91 10.41 -7.88
N VAL A 15 6.72 10.30 -6.56
CA VAL A 15 6.32 9.07 -5.87
C VAL A 15 4.99 9.26 -5.18
N HIS A 16 3.98 8.49 -5.57
CA HIS A 16 2.70 8.44 -4.90
C HIS A 16 2.52 7.08 -4.19
N VAL A 17 2.08 7.14 -2.95
CA VAL A 17 1.82 5.96 -2.11
C VAL A 17 0.36 5.97 -1.72
N VAL A 18 -0.37 4.92 -2.04
CA VAL A 18 -1.72 4.66 -1.52
C VAL A 18 -1.59 3.59 -0.44
N GLN A 19 -1.94 3.94 0.79
CA GLN A 19 -1.83 3.02 1.93
C GLN A 19 -3.20 2.49 2.32
N PHE A 20 -3.44 1.22 2.02
CA PHE A 20 -4.64 0.49 2.39
C PHE A 20 -4.58 0.00 3.84
N LEU A 21 -5.72 -0.12 4.50
CA LEU A 21 -5.87 -0.66 5.86
C LEU A 21 -5.03 0.07 6.93
N LYS A 22 -4.71 1.34 6.69
CA LYS A 22 -3.90 2.17 7.58
C LYS A 22 -4.64 3.43 8.01
N SER A 23 -5.16 3.41 9.22
CA SER A 23 -5.90 4.54 9.82
C SER A 23 -5.14 5.28 10.93
N PHE A 24 -4.02 4.73 11.43
CA PHE A 24 -3.25 5.32 12.53
C PHE A 24 -2.13 6.23 12.01
N ASN A 25 -1.81 7.27 12.79
CA ASN A 25 -0.66 8.12 12.52
C ASN A 25 0.64 7.32 12.69
N THR A 26 1.49 7.37 11.66
CA THR A 26 2.77 6.70 11.60
C THR A 26 3.87 7.66 11.12
N GLY A 27 5.13 7.36 11.45
CA GLY A 27 6.26 8.25 11.22
C GLY A 27 6.48 8.63 9.75
N GLU A 28 6.14 7.73 8.81
CA GLU A 28 6.29 7.99 7.37
C GLU A 28 5.46 9.16 6.85
N LEU A 29 4.30 9.47 7.49
CA LEU A 29 3.51 10.65 7.13
C LEU A 29 4.26 11.97 7.41
N ASN A 30 5.05 11.99 8.48
CA ASN A 30 5.88 13.16 8.80
C ASN A 30 7.07 13.26 7.84
N SER A 31 7.69 12.13 7.50
CA SER A 31 8.77 12.08 6.52
C SER A 31 8.31 12.54 5.13
N ALA A 32 7.11 12.13 4.69
CA ALA A 32 6.54 12.56 3.43
C ALA A 32 6.37 14.09 3.36
N LYS A 33 5.94 14.73 4.46
CA LYS A 33 5.84 16.20 4.53
C LYS A 33 7.20 16.91 4.35
N ILE A 34 8.27 16.31 4.84
CA ILE A 34 9.64 16.84 4.70
C ILE A 34 10.14 16.69 3.26
N LEU A 35 9.78 15.57 2.59
CA LEU A 35 10.13 15.31 1.19
C LEU A 35 9.36 16.20 0.21
N GLY A 36 8.25 16.78 0.64
CA GLY A 36 7.48 17.77 -0.13
C GLY A 36 6.65 17.17 -1.27
N GLU A 37 6.49 17.92 -2.35
CA GLU A 37 5.53 17.61 -3.42
C GLU A 37 5.88 16.34 -4.21
N ASN A 38 7.13 15.95 -4.24
CA ASN A 38 7.57 14.76 -4.98
C ASN A 38 7.31 13.44 -4.24
N PHE A 39 6.86 13.47 -2.99
CA PHE A 39 6.55 12.27 -2.23
C PHE A 39 5.23 12.44 -1.48
N LYS A 40 4.17 11.83 -1.99
CA LYS A 40 2.82 11.96 -1.42
C LYS A 40 2.31 10.61 -0.92
N ILE A 41 1.69 10.63 0.27
CA ILE A 41 1.00 9.47 0.84
C ILE A 41 -0.48 9.80 0.95
N TYR A 42 -1.31 8.92 0.39
CA TYR A 42 -2.76 9.01 0.38
C TYR A 42 -3.37 7.91 1.25
N ARG A 43 -4.31 8.28 2.09
CA ARG A 43 -5.11 7.40 2.95
C ARG A 43 -6.55 7.89 2.92
N PHE A 44 -7.49 6.99 2.76
CA PHE A 44 -8.92 7.32 2.64
C PHE A 44 -9.76 6.71 3.76
N GLU A 45 -9.17 5.82 4.54
CA GLU A 45 -9.86 5.11 5.60
C GLU A 45 -10.01 5.94 6.86
N THR A 46 -11.20 5.90 7.44
CA THR A 46 -11.42 6.40 8.80
C THR A 46 -10.87 5.41 9.83
N PRO A 47 -10.35 5.89 10.99
CA PRO A 47 -9.88 5.02 12.04
C PRO A 47 -10.96 4.03 12.50
N LYS A 48 -10.71 2.74 12.31
CA LYS A 48 -11.54 1.63 12.75
C LYS A 48 -10.64 0.60 13.42
N GLY A 49 -11.24 -0.32 14.14
CA GLY A 49 -10.54 -1.48 14.69
C GLY A 49 -10.03 -2.43 13.60
N PHE A 50 -9.51 -3.56 14.01
CA PHE A 50 -9.08 -4.60 13.07
C PHE A 50 -10.25 -5.13 12.25
N THR A 51 -10.03 -5.44 10.97
CA THR A 51 -11.06 -5.87 10.00
C THR A 51 -11.92 -7.04 10.48
N TRP A 52 -11.36 -7.94 11.28
CA TRP A 52 -12.10 -9.10 11.85
C TRP A 52 -13.00 -8.75 13.06
N GLN A 53 -12.92 -7.52 13.58
CA GLN A 53 -13.75 -7.04 14.71
C GLN A 53 -14.90 -6.14 14.25
N LEU A 54 -14.96 -5.82 12.95
CA LEU A 54 -15.94 -4.90 12.39
C LEU A 54 -17.33 -5.53 12.29
N SER A 55 -18.37 -4.76 12.62
CA SER A 55 -19.76 -5.07 12.31
C SER A 55 -20.00 -5.10 10.79
N ASP A 56 -21.15 -5.64 10.37
CA ASP A 56 -21.50 -5.68 8.95
C ASP A 56 -21.69 -4.29 8.34
N GLU A 57 -22.13 -3.33 9.12
CA GLU A 57 -22.25 -1.92 8.71
C GLU A 57 -20.89 -1.27 8.53
N GLU A 58 -19.97 -1.49 9.47
CA GLU A 58 -18.59 -1.01 9.38
C GLU A 58 -17.84 -1.63 8.21
N LYS A 59 -18.08 -2.93 7.92
CA LYS A 59 -17.50 -3.59 6.74
C LYS A 59 -18.00 -2.99 5.43
N LYS A 60 -19.30 -2.63 5.33
CA LYS A 60 -19.83 -1.95 4.16
C LYS A 60 -19.18 -0.58 3.94
N LEU A 61 -19.03 0.18 5.02
CA LEU A 61 -18.35 1.48 4.95
C LEU A 61 -16.89 1.33 4.54
N LEU A 62 -16.18 0.34 5.11
CA LEU A 62 -14.81 0.04 4.72
C LEU A 62 -14.71 -0.39 3.25
N GLN A 63 -15.68 -1.17 2.75
CA GLN A 63 -15.75 -1.55 1.33
C GLN A 63 -15.85 -0.33 0.41
N GLU A 64 -16.65 0.68 0.79
CA GLU A 64 -16.78 1.92 0.03
C GLU A 64 -15.49 2.76 0.07
N GLU A 65 -14.82 2.81 1.22
CA GLU A 65 -13.55 3.51 1.37
C GLU A 65 -12.45 2.85 0.53
N ILE A 66 -12.31 1.52 0.61
CA ILE A 66 -11.36 0.74 -0.21
C ILE A 66 -11.65 0.90 -1.70
N LYS A 67 -12.94 0.93 -2.09
CA LYS A 67 -13.27 1.19 -3.48
C LYS A 67 -12.76 2.56 -3.94
N LYS A 68 -12.90 3.60 -3.13
CA LYS A 68 -12.37 4.94 -3.44
C LYS A 68 -10.84 4.94 -3.54
N GLU A 69 -10.15 4.20 -2.68
CA GLU A 69 -8.69 4.05 -2.74
C GLU A 69 -8.24 3.35 -4.02
N TYR A 70 -8.93 2.28 -4.39
CA TYR A 70 -8.66 1.56 -5.63
C TYR A 70 -8.94 2.42 -6.87
N ASP A 71 -10.10 3.11 -6.91
CA ASP A 71 -10.46 4.00 -8.01
C ASP A 71 -9.42 5.14 -8.13
N PHE A 72 -8.99 5.72 -7.01
CA PHE A 72 -7.92 6.73 -6.97
C PHE A 72 -6.59 6.17 -7.49
N ALA A 73 -6.17 4.99 -7.05
CA ALA A 73 -4.94 4.35 -7.53
C ALA A 73 -5.00 4.11 -9.05
N MET A 74 -6.17 3.72 -9.57
CA MET A 74 -6.39 3.56 -11.01
C MET A 74 -6.30 4.90 -11.76
N GLU A 75 -6.85 5.99 -11.20
CA GLU A 75 -6.74 7.33 -11.78
C GLU A 75 -5.30 7.84 -11.81
N GLU A 76 -4.52 7.61 -10.75
CA GLU A 76 -3.09 7.95 -10.68
C GLU A 76 -2.30 7.23 -11.76
N LEU A 77 -2.56 5.93 -11.92
CA LEU A 77 -1.91 5.06 -12.90
C LEU A 77 -2.26 5.47 -14.34
N LEU A 78 -3.56 5.59 -14.66
CA LEU A 78 -4.02 5.96 -16.00
C LEU A 78 -3.69 7.42 -16.37
N GLY A 79 -3.72 8.30 -15.39
CA GLY A 79 -3.38 9.73 -15.54
C GLY A 79 -1.89 10.01 -15.60
N ARG A 80 -1.02 9.00 -15.37
CA ARG A 80 0.45 9.15 -15.31
C ARG A 80 0.88 10.28 -14.38
N ARG A 81 0.27 10.34 -13.18
CA ARG A 81 0.48 11.45 -12.25
C ARG A 81 1.72 11.30 -11.37
N CYS A 82 2.40 10.16 -11.46
CA CYS A 82 3.64 9.86 -10.76
C CYS A 82 4.53 8.94 -11.60
N ASP A 83 5.81 8.90 -11.29
CA ASP A 83 6.77 7.97 -11.88
C ASP A 83 6.77 6.62 -11.16
N VAL A 84 6.45 6.65 -9.85
CA VAL A 84 6.40 5.47 -8.99
C VAL A 84 5.08 5.48 -8.21
N LEU A 85 4.25 4.46 -8.42
CA LEU A 85 3.03 4.22 -7.67
C LEU A 85 3.21 3.04 -6.71
N ILE A 86 3.08 3.27 -5.42
CA ILE A 86 3.18 2.24 -4.38
C ILE A 86 1.78 1.99 -3.80
N LEU A 87 1.30 0.75 -3.91
CA LEU A 87 0.05 0.30 -3.30
C LEU A 87 0.39 -0.54 -2.07
N ASP A 88 0.48 0.15 -0.93
CA ASP A 88 0.94 -0.43 0.33
C ASP A 88 -0.20 -1.20 1.01
N GLU A 89 0.02 -2.48 1.34
CA GLU A 89 -0.95 -3.44 1.91
C GLU A 89 -2.15 -3.79 0.99
N ILE A 90 -2.06 -3.60 -0.32
CA ILE A 90 -3.14 -4.00 -1.25
C ILE A 90 -3.44 -5.50 -1.19
N MET A 91 -2.45 -6.36 -0.90
CA MET A 91 -2.68 -7.80 -0.72
C MET A 91 -3.50 -8.09 0.55
N GLY A 92 -3.43 -7.23 1.56
CA GLY A 92 -4.29 -7.32 2.75
C GLY A 92 -5.76 -7.10 2.40
N VAL A 93 -6.04 -6.13 1.55
CA VAL A 93 -7.38 -5.82 1.02
C VAL A 93 -7.93 -6.96 0.18
N LEU A 94 -7.09 -7.54 -0.69
CA LEU A 94 -7.41 -8.69 -1.52
C LEU A 94 -7.74 -9.92 -0.65
N ASN A 95 -6.89 -10.25 0.31
CA ASN A 95 -7.08 -11.40 1.20
C ASN A 95 -8.30 -11.26 2.10
N ALA A 96 -8.68 -10.04 2.45
CA ALA A 96 -9.91 -9.74 3.19
C ALA A 96 -11.19 -9.78 2.31
N GLY A 97 -11.04 -9.95 0.99
CA GLY A 97 -12.16 -10.06 0.04
C GLY A 97 -12.81 -8.74 -0.34
N PHE A 98 -12.18 -7.60 -0.06
CA PHE A 98 -12.69 -6.28 -0.44
C PHE A 98 -12.45 -5.94 -1.91
N ILE A 99 -11.40 -6.49 -2.53
CA ILE A 99 -11.15 -6.45 -3.97
C ILE A 99 -10.89 -7.88 -4.47
N LYS A 100 -10.96 -8.08 -5.77
CA LYS A 100 -10.70 -9.38 -6.42
C LYS A 100 -9.29 -9.45 -6.97
N GLU A 101 -8.79 -10.65 -7.23
CA GLU A 101 -7.51 -10.88 -7.89
C GLU A 101 -7.46 -10.20 -9.26
N GLU A 102 -8.58 -10.25 -10.00
CA GLU A 102 -8.72 -9.61 -11.31
C GLU A 102 -8.54 -8.08 -11.25
N ASP A 103 -8.92 -7.45 -10.13
CA ASP A 103 -8.73 -6.00 -9.95
C ASP A 103 -7.25 -5.66 -9.85
N VAL A 104 -6.47 -6.45 -9.11
CA VAL A 104 -5.01 -6.26 -8.99
C VAL A 104 -4.32 -6.56 -10.33
N LEU A 105 -4.68 -7.66 -11.00
CA LEU A 105 -4.14 -8.01 -12.31
C LEU A 105 -4.44 -6.91 -13.33
N ARG A 106 -5.62 -6.29 -13.27
CA ARG A 106 -5.99 -5.16 -14.13
C ARG A 106 -5.09 -3.94 -13.92
N LEU A 107 -4.74 -3.59 -12.67
CA LEU A 107 -3.76 -2.53 -12.40
C LEU A 107 -2.41 -2.84 -13.05
N MET A 108 -1.95 -4.09 -12.93
CA MET A 108 -0.68 -4.52 -13.54
C MET A 108 -0.74 -4.49 -15.08
N ASP A 109 -1.87 -4.86 -15.68
CA ASP A 109 -2.05 -4.83 -17.14
C ASP A 109 -2.09 -3.41 -17.72
N LEU A 110 -2.68 -2.48 -16.99
CA LEU A 110 -2.86 -1.11 -17.42
C LEU A 110 -1.68 -0.19 -17.05
N LYS A 111 -0.69 -0.70 -16.32
CA LYS A 111 0.50 0.05 -15.94
C LYS A 111 1.24 0.58 -17.18
N PRO A 112 1.45 1.90 -17.30
CA PRO A 112 2.31 2.47 -18.34
C PRO A 112 3.74 1.90 -18.25
N SER A 113 4.41 1.75 -19.40
CA SER A 113 5.77 1.19 -19.47
C SER A 113 6.83 2.07 -18.80
N ASP A 114 6.55 3.35 -18.69
CA ASP A 114 7.39 4.39 -18.10
C ASP A 114 7.08 4.68 -16.62
N MET A 115 6.22 3.88 -15.99
CA MET A 115 5.86 3.98 -14.57
C MET A 115 6.28 2.71 -13.83
N GLU A 116 6.74 2.86 -12.60
CA GLU A 116 6.95 1.75 -11.67
C GLU A 116 5.72 1.54 -10.81
N LEU A 117 5.22 0.30 -10.74
CA LEU A 117 4.12 -0.10 -9.88
C LEU A 117 4.63 -1.08 -8.82
N ILE A 118 4.46 -0.74 -7.55
CA ILE A 118 4.94 -1.53 -6.42
C ILE A 118 3.74 -1.95 -5.57
N LEU A 119 3.56 -3.24 -5.42
CA LEU A 119 2.50 -3.85 -4.62
C LEU A 119 3.11 -4.46 -3.37
N THR A 120 2.48 -4.27 -2.21
CA THR A 120 2.93 -4.90 -0.96
C THR A 120 1.82 -5.63 -0.24
N GLY A 121 2.21 -6.51 0.67
CA GLY A 121 1.33 -7.24 1.56
C GLY A 121 1.76 -8.69 1.76
N ARG A 122 0.86 -9.49 2.30
CA ARG A 122 1.11 -10.93 2.62
C ARG A 122 0.25 -11.82 1.75
N ASN A 123 0.63 -13.09 1.64
CA ASN A 123 -0.15 -14.14 0.96
C ASN A 123 -0.54 -13.74 -0.47
N VAL A 124 0.45 -13.39 -1.28
CA VAL A 124 0.25 -12.96 -2.66
C VAL A 124 -0.23 -14.15 -3.50
N PRO A 125 -1.33 -14.03 -4.28
CA PRO A 125 -1.78 -15.07 -5.20
C PRO A 125 -0.75 -15.37 -6.30
N GLU A 126 -0.71 -16.63 -6.73
CA GLU A 126 0.28 -17.13 -7.70
C GLU A 126 0.27 -16.36 -9.02
N LYS A 127 -0.90 -16.06 -9.57
CA LYS A 127 -1.03 -15.30 -10.83
C LYS A 127 -0.42 -13.89 -10.74
N ILE A 128 -0.49 -13.26 -9.57
CA ILE A 128 0.13 -11.94 -9.34
C ILE A 128 1.64 -12.11 -9.27
N LEU A 129 2.14 -13.16 -8.61
CA LEU A 129 3.57 -13.48 -8.56
C LEU A 129 4.15 -13.77 -9.94
N GLU A 130 3.46 -14.58 -10.74
CA GLU A 130 3.86 -14.93 -12.11
C GLU A 130 3.91 -13.70 -13.04
N LYS A 131 3.00 -12.74 -12.82
CA LYS A 131 2.91 -11.54 -13.63
C LYS A 131 3.91 -10.45 -13.23
N ALA A 132 4.43 -10.49 -12.02
CA ALA A 132 5.36 -9.49 -11.51
C ALA A 132 6.76 -9.65 -12.13
N ASP A 133 7.38 -8.53 -12.54
CA ASP A 133 8.75 -8.53 -13.09
C ASP A 133 9.81 -8.79 -12.00
N LEU A 134 9.52 -8.40 -10.74
CA LEU A 134 10.40 -8.57 -9.59
C LEU A 134 9.58 -8.93 -8.35
N VAL A 135 9.97 -10.00 -7.67
CA VAL A 135 9.36 -10.43 -6.40
C VAL A 135 10.42 -10.52 -5.31
N THR A 136 10.15 -9.89 -4.18
CA THR A 136 10.98 -9.97 -2.98
C THR A 136 10.16 -10.50 -1.81
N GLU A 137 10.59 -11.61 -1.23
CA GLU A 137 10.01 -12.15 0.00
C GLU A 137 10.83 -11.72 1.21
N MET A 138 10.18 -11.06 2.19
CA MET A 138 10.78 -10.72 3.47
C MET A 138 10.38 -11.73 4.53
N LYS A 139 11.29 -12.62 4.89
CA LYS A 139 11.08 -13.67 5.91
C LYS A 139 11.40 -13.16 7.30
N GLU A 140 10.45 -13.38 8.22
CA GLU A 140 10.67 -13.14 9.65
C GLU A 140 11.56 -14.24 10.24
N ILE A 141 12.86 -14.00 10.34
CA ILE A 141 13.78 -14.94 10.99
C ILE A 141 13.70 -14.82 12.52
N LYS A 142 13.63 -13.56 13.02
CA LYS A 142 13.45 -13.22 14.45
C LYS A 142 12.56 -11.99 14.54
N HIS A 143 11.75 -11.92 15.57
CA HIS A 143 10.90 -10.75 15.83
C HIS A 143 10.94 -10.36 17.31
N TYR A 144 11.06 -9.07 17.58
CA TYR A 144 11.07 -8.51 18.92
C TYR A 144 9.84 -8.88 19.74
N TYR A 145 8.67 -8.95 19.11
CA TYR A 145 7.42 -9.34 19.78
C TYR A 145 7.51 -10.70 20.46
N LYS A 146 8.17 -11.68 19.83
CA LYS A 146 8.41 -13.02 20.41
C LYS A 146 9.32 -13.01 21.64
N GLN A 147 10.03 -11.88 21.85
CA GLN A 147 10.90 -11.63 23.00
C GLN A 147 10.25 -10.70 24.03
N GLY A 148 8.95 -10.39 23.90
CA GLY A 148 8.21 -9.52 24.79
C GLY A 148 8.50 -8.02 24.62
N VAL A 149 9.16 -7.61 23.53
CA VAL A 149 9.41 -6.19 23.23
C VAL A 149 8.20 -5.62 22.47
N ASN A 150 7.59 -4.60 23.05
CA ASN A 150 6.47 -3.88 22.42
C ASN A 150 6.93 -3.01 21.24
N ALA A 151 6.00 -2.68 20.34
CA ALA A 151 6.22 -1.75 19.25
C ALA A 151 6.66 -0.36 19.75
N ARG A 152 7.65 0.25 19.09
CA ARG A 152 8.30 1.50 19.50
C ARG A 152 8.07 2.58 18.47
N LYS A 153 7.81 3.79 18.94
CA LYS A 153 7.67 4.96 18.10
C LYS A 153 8.95 5.25 17.30
N GLY A 154 8.80 5.47 16.02
CA GLY A 154 9.89 5.76 15.09
C GLY A 154 10.69 4.53 14.64
N ILE A 155 10.32 3.32 15.11
CA ILE A 155 10.93 2.05 14.69
C ILE A 155 9.87 1.16 14.02
N GLU A 156 8.82 0.78 14.74
CA GLU A 156 7.73 -0.02 14.19
C GLU A 156 6.52 0.82 13.73
N PHE A 157 6.39 2.09 14.18
CA PHE A 157 5.32 3.00 13.77
C PHE A 157 5.71 4.49 13.85
#